data_96041015ee053ef85fda5dd35e6bc468
#
_entry.id   96041015ee053ef85fda5dd35e6bc468
#
_cell.length_a   1.000
_cell.length_b   1.000
_cell.length_c   1.000
_cell.angle_alpha   90.00
_cell.angle_beta   90.00
_cell.angle_gamma   90.00
#
_symmetry.space_group_name_H-M   'P 1'
#
loop_
_entity.id
_entity.type
_entity.pdbx_description
1 polymer ?
#
loop_
_entity_poly.entity_id
_entity_poly.type
_entity_poly.pdbx_seq_one_letter_code
_entity_poly.pdbx_strand_id
1 'polypeptide(L)'
;MEKKVYSIDGKELRTIELNDAVFGLPVNEDVIYYAITNELANMRVGTACTKGRAEVNGSNAKPYKQKGTGRARRGDKKSPILVGGGTIFGSKPRDYSYAIPKKAKRLAMKSILSLKAQDEDRLVVIEDFTVETGKTKDLAKILQAFVQDERTVLVLKDDDAMLKRAGKNIPTLSFLTY
;
A
#
# COMPACT_ATOMS: atom_id res chain seq x y z
N MET A 1 -1.52 -16.11 -25.33
CA MET A 1 -2.42 -16.58 -24.25
C MET A 1 -3.81 -16.08 -24.50
N GLU A 2 -4.84 -16.95 -24.48
CA GLU A 2 -6.22 -16.58 -24.76
C GLU A 2 -6.99 -16.36 -23.45
N LYS A 3 -7.86 -15.36 -23.43
CA LYS A 3 -8.80 -15.10 -22.31
C LYS A 3 -10.20 -14.79 -22.85
N LYS A 4 -11.21 -15.24 -22.11
CA LYS A 4 -12.62 -15.04 -22.43
C LYS A 4 -13.08 -13.65 -21.99
N VAL A 5 -13.92 -13.02 -22.78
CA VAL A 5 -14.60 -11.76 -22.46
C VAL A 5 -16.04 -12.10 -22.06
N TYR A 6 -16.47 -11.53 -20.94
CA TYR A 6 -17.78 -11.77 -20.37
C TYR A 6 -18.71 -10.56 -20.51
N SER A 7 -19.97 -10.82 -20.63
CA SER A 7 -21.04 -9.83 -20.47
C SER A 7 -21.25 -9.49 -19.01
N ILE A 8 -21.98 -8.42 -18.72
CA ILE A 8 -22.42 -8.02 -17.37
C ILE A 8 -23.14 -9.17 -16.63
N ASP A 9 -23.85 -10.02 -17.37
CA ASP A 9 -24.60 -11.17 -16.83
C ASP A 9 -23.74 -12.43 -16.61
N GLY A 10 -22.43 -12.35 -16.82
CA GLY A 10 -21.49 -13.49 -16.69
C GLY A 10 -21.50 -14.46 -17.88
N LYS A 11 -22.12 -14.11 -19.00
CA LYS A 11 -22.11 -14.96 -20.21
C LYS A 11 -20.84 -14.71 -21.02
N GLU A 12 -20.25 -15.77 -21.54
CA GLU A 12 -19.11 -15.69 -22.45
C GLU A 12 -19.54 -15.10 -23.81
N LEU A 13 -18.87 -14.04 -24.24
CA LEU A 13 -19.16 -13.35 -25.51
C LEU A 13 -18.15 -13.71 -26.61
N ARG A 14 -16.87 -13.54 -26.32
CA ARG A 14 -15.77 -13.74 -27.27
C ARG A 14 -14.47 -14.06 -26.56
N THR A 15 -13.48 -14.54 -27.29
CA THR A 15 -12.13 -14.75 -26.80
C THR A 15 -11.20 -13.67 -27.35
N ILE A 16 -10.27 -13.20 -26.54
CA ILE A 16 -9.23 -12.25 -26.94
C ILE A 16 -7.84 -12.87 -26.72
N GLU A 17 -6.91 -12.50 -27.56
CA GLU A 17 -5.50 -12.87 -27.42
C GLU A 17 -4.78 -11.81 -26.59
N LEU A 18 -4.16 -12.23 -25.48
CA LEU A 18 -3.28 -11.40 -24.67
C LEU A 18 -1.84 -11.51 -25.18
N ASN A 19 -1.11 -10.38 -25.16
CA ASN A 19 0.27 -10.32 -25.61
C ASN A 19 1.20 -11.07 -24.65
N ASP A 20 1.83 -12.14 -25.12
CA ASP A 20 2.75 -12.99 -24.35
C ASP A 20 3.98 -12.24 -23.83
N ALA A 21 4.40 -11.14 -24.48
CA ALA A 21 5.49 -10.28 -23.99
C ALA A 21 5.13 -9.52 -22.68
N VAL A 22 3.86 -9.57 -22.25
CA VAL A 22 3.37 -8.94 -21.02
C VAL A 22 2.79 -9.97 -20.06
N PHE A 23 1.99 -10.90 -20.55
CA PHE A 23 1.20 -11.85 -19.75
C PHE A 23 1.78 -13.27 -19.75
N GLY A 24 2.75 -13.58 -20.62
CA GLY A 24 3.36 -14.91 -20.75
C GLY A 24 4.78 -15.00 -20.17
N LEU A 25 5.24 -14.03 -19.39
CA LEU A 25 6.60 -14.04 -18.85
C LEU A 25 6.71 -14.97 -17.63
N PRO A 26 7.92 -15.54 -17.39
CA PRO A 26 8.18 -16.27 -16.15
C PRO A 26 8.04 -15.33 -14.96
N VAL A 27 7.32 -15.79 -13.95
CA VAL A 27 7.09 -15.01 -12.73
C VAL A 27 8.37 -14.91 -11.91
N ASN A 28 8.78 -13.70 -11.57
CA ASN A 28 9.92 -13.42 -10.70
C ASN A 28 9.43 -12.81 -9.39
N GLU A 29 9.31 -13.65 -8.36
CA GLU A 29 8.79 -13.27 -7.04
C GLU A 29 9.69 -12.25 -6.32
N ASP A 30 11.01 -12.34 -6.48
CA ASP A 30 11.96 -11.43 -5.84
C ASP A 30 11.74 -9.99 -6.30
N VAL A 31 11.56 -9.81 -7.62
CA VAL A 31 11.34 -8.47 -8.19
C VAL A 31 9.99 -7.90 -7.76
N ILE A 32 8.97 -8.74 -7.64
CA ILE A 32 7.66 -8.36 -7.09
C ILE A 32 7.82 -7.92 -5.64
N TYR A 33 8.51 -8.70 -4.82
CA TYR A 33 8.77 -8.39 -3.42
C TYR A 33 9.49 -7.04 -3.25
N TYR A 34 10.55 -6.80 -4.04
CA TYR A 34 11.26 -5.52 -4.00
C TYR A 34 10.38 -4.34 -4.41
N ALA A 35 9.50 -4.50 -5.40
CA ALA A 35 8.57 -3.45 -5.80
C ALA A 35 7.57 -3.12 -4.69
N ILE A 36 6.96 -4.13 -4.07
CA ILE A 36 6.01 -3.96 -2.96
C ILE A 36 6.71 -3.29 -1.76
N THR A 37 7.88 -3.77 -1.37
CA THR A 37 8.66 -3.22 -0.25
C THR A 37 9.01 -1.75 -0.50
N ASN A 38 9.36 -1.39 -1.74
CA ASN A 38 9.63 -0.01 -2.13
C ASN A 38 8.38 0.87 -1.99
N GLU A 39 7.22 0.43 -2.47
CA GLU A 39 5.97 1.20 -2.33
C GLU A 39 5.59 1.40 -0.86
N LEU A 40 5.66 0.35 -0.06
CA LEU A 40 5.39 0.44 1.37
C LEU A 40 6.35 1.39 2.08
N ALA A 41 7.64 1.38 1.72
CA ALA A 41 8.62 2.31 2.28
C ALA A 41 8.33 3.76 1.87
N ASN A 42 7.96 3.99 0.61
CA ASN A 42 7.65 5.32 0.08
C ASN A 42 6.34 5.90 0.65
N MET A 43 5.42 5.05 1.12
CA MET A 43 4.20 5.49 1.81
C MET A 43 4.45 5.94 3.25
N ARG A 44 5.60 5.61 3.85
CA ARG A 44 5.93 5.98 5.23
C ARG A 44 6.29 7.45 5.33
N VAL A 45 5.56 8.20 6.14
CA VAL A 45 5.78 9.65 6.34
C VAL A 45 6.99 9.96 7.22
N GLY A 46 7.34 9.07 8.15
CA GLY A 46 8.56 9.18 8.97
C GLY A 46 8.58 10.33 9.98
N THR A 47 7.44 10.75 10.48
CA THR A 47 7.30 11.91 11.41
C THR A 47 7.61 11.59 12.88
N ALA A 48 7.86 10.34 13.23
CA ALA A 48 8.14 9.95 14.61
C ALA A 48 9.38 10.70 15.15
N CYS A 49 9.19 11.44 16.25
CA CYS A 49 10.23 12.21 16.88
C CYS A 49 10.22 12.01 18.39
N THR A 50 11.40 11.76 18.97
CA THR A 50 11.60 11.69 20.41
C THR A 50 12.55 12.78 20.86
N LYS A 51 12.37 13.29 22.08
CA LYS A 51 13.23 14.30 22.65
C LYS A 51 14.47 13.68 23.30
N GLY A 52 15.63 14.01 22.79
CA GLY A 52 16.91 13.70 23.43
C GLY A 52 17.13 14.55 24.68
N ARG A 53 18.18 14.23 25.44
CA ARG A 53 18.53 14.93 26.70
C ARG A 53 18.67 16.44 26.54
N ALA A 54 19.15 16.92 25.41
CA ALA A 54 19.30 18.33 25.13
C ALA A 54 17.96 19.04 24.82
N GLU A 55 17.01 18.29 24.25
CA GLU A 55 15.71 18.80 23.77
C GLU A 55 14.62 18.78 24.84
N VAL A 56 14.79 17.97 25.87
CA VAL A 56 13.84 17.94 27.01
C VAL A 56 13.91 19.28 27.77
N ASN A 57 12.75 19.88 28.00
CA ASN A 57 12.65 21.12 28.77
C ASN A 57 13.00 20.86 30.23
N GLY A 58 13.87 21.69 30.82
CA GLY A 58 14.31 21.55 32.20
C GLY A 58 15.67 22.19 32.48
N SER A 59 16.00 22.37 33.74
CA SER A 59 17.27 22.93 34.19
C SER A 59 18.42 21.95 33.98
N ASN A 60 19.58 22.48 33.54
CA ASN A 60 20.83 21.75 33.45
C ASN A 60 21.61 21.77 34.78
N ALA A 61 21.11 22.44 35.81
CA ALA A 61 21.76 22.55 37.10
C ALA A 61 21.85 21.18 37.79
N LYS A 62 22.99 20.95 38.44
CA LYS A 62 23.19 19.76 39.26
C LYS A 62 22.21 19.76 40.44
N PRO A 63 21.38 18.72 40.65
CA PRO A 63 20.33 18.73 41.67
C PRO A 63 20.82 18.88 43.11
N TYR A 64 22.02 18.35 43.41
CA TYR A 64 22.66 18.40 44.74
C TYR A 64 24.16 18.16 44.63
N LYS A 65 24.87 18.39 45.73
CA LYS A 65 26.33 18.20 45.84
C LYS A 65 26.78 16.79 45.49
N GLN A 66 27.98 16.63 44.99
CA GLN A 66 28.55 15.35 44.53
C GLN A 66 28.68 14.30 45.67
N LYS A 67 28.97 14.75 46.92
CA LYS A 67 29.15 13.93 48.13
C LYS A 67 28.44 14.59 49.30
N GLY A 68 28.23 13.82 50.40
CA GLY A 68 27.68 14.36 51.64
C GLY A 68 26.16 14.43 51.70
N THR A 69 25.43 13.82 50.75
CA THR A 69 23.94 13.83 50.72
C THR A 69 23.31 12.49 51.03
N GLY A 70 24.08 11.41 51.15
CA GLY A 70 23.58 10.04 51.33
C GLY A 70 22.78 9.49 50.13
N ARG A 71 22.68 10.25 49.04
CA ARG A 71 21.93 9.91 47.81
C ARG A 71 22.86 9.48 46.69
N ALA A 72 22.32 8.77 45.69
CA ALA A 72 23.04 8.44 44.47
C ALA A 72 23.54 9.68 43.76
N ARG A 73 24.74 9.62 43.21
CA ARG A 73 25.33 10.74 42.44
C ARG A 73 24.52 11.06 41.19
N ARG A 74 24.17 12.33 40.98
CA ARG A 74 23.40 12.76 39.81
C ARG A 74 24.01 14.01 39.17
N GLY A 75 24.04 14.03 37.84
CA GLY A 75 24.56 15.17 37.09
C GLY A 75 23.45 16.13 36.66
N ASP A 76 22.43 15.64 35.96
CA ASP A 76 21.37 16.43 35.33
C ASP A 76 20.01 15.76 35.57
N LYS A 77 18.96 16.55 35.73
CA LYS A 77 17.59 16.08 35.85
C LYS A 77 17.04 15.49 34.55
N LYS A 78 17.58 15.91 33.41
CA LYS A 78 17.18 15.45 32.06
C LYS A 78 17.89 14.16 31.61
N SER A 79 18.68 13.55 32.52
CA SER A 79 19.35 12.30 32.21
C SER A 79 18.37 11.19 31.83
N PRO A 80 18.66 10.36 30.83
CA PRO A 80 17.80 9.25 30.40
C PRO A 80 17.49 8.20 31.48
N ILE A 81 18.31 8.13 32.52
CA ILE A 81 18.15 7.22 33.67
C ILE A 81 16.99 7.68 34.59
N LEU A 82 16.51 8.91 34.43
CA LEU A 82 15.50 9.49 35.28
C LEU A 82 14.14 9.52 34.59
N VAL A 83 13.10 9.39 35.40
CA VAL A 83 11.72 9.60 34.95
C VAL A 83 11.57 11.02 34.43
N GLY A 84 11.06 11.18 33.20
CA GLY A 84 10.98 12.48 32.53
C GLY A 84 12.28 12.93 31.86
N GLY A 85 13.34 12.12 31.86
CA GLY A 85 14.58 12.38 31.14
C GLY A 85 14.44 12.13 29.61
N GLY A 86 15.50 12.51 28.89
CA GLY A 86 15.53 12.34 27.42
C GLY A 86 15.69 10.88 26.98
N THR A 87 15.23 10.56 25.79
CA THR A 87 15.39 9.25 25.19
C THR A 87 16.77 9.12 24.53
N ILE A 88 17.46 7.97 24.76
CA ILE A 88 18.71 7.64 24.07
C ILE A 88 18.36 6.90 22.77
N PHE A 89 19.00 7.27 21.65
CA PHE A 89 18.79 6.66 20.34
C PHE A 89 17.30 6.58 19.93
N GLY A 90 16.51 7.54 20.36
CA GLY A 90 15.10 7.60 19.99
C GLY A 90 14.88 7.98 18.53
N SER A 91 13.69 7.73 18.04
CA SER A 91 13.32 8.04 16.68
C SER A 91 13.47 9.52 16.36
N LYS A 92 14.04 9.83 15.21
CA LYS A 92 14.09 11.18 14.64
C LYS A 92 13.36 11.17 13.30
N PRO A 93 12.74 12.30 12.90
CA PRO A 93 12.12 12.41 11.60
C PRO A 93 13.12 12.08 10.50
N ARG A 94 12.73 11.18 9.60
CA ARG A 94 13.56 10.79 8.47
C ARG A 94 12.70 10.40 7.28
N ASP A 95 13.25 10.55 6.09
CA ASP A 95 12.68 10.02 4.87
C ASP A 95 13.03 8.52 4.75
N TYR A 96 12.02 7.72 4.42
CA TYR A 96 12.16 6.28 4.17
C TYR A 96 12.11 5.95 2.68
N SER A 97 11.88 6.96 1.83
CA SER A 97 11.73 6.75 0.41
C SER A 97 13.05 6.37 -0.27
N TYR A 98 12.97 5.48 -1.22
CA TYR A 98 14.06 5.12 -2.11
C TYR A 98 13.53 4.75 -3.49
N ALA A 99 14.39 4.84 -4.51
CA ALA A 99 14.02 4.54 -5.89
C ALA A 99 14.57 3.20 -6.34
N ILE A 100 13.72 2.44 -7.06
CA ILE A 100 14.17 1.24 -7.80
C ILE A 100 14.32 1.59 -9.29
N PRO A 101 15.22 0.92 -10.02
CA PRO A 101 15.38 1.12 -11.45
C PRO A 101 14.06 0.91 -12.22
N LYS A 102 13.78 1.77 -13.21
CA LYS A 102 12.55 1.69 -14.02
C LYS A 102 12.36 0.31 -14.70
N LYS A 103 13.48 -0.33 -15.12
CA LYS A 103 13.43 -1.68 -15.71
C LYS A 103 12.91 -2.72 -14.71
N ALA A 104 13.34 -2.64 -13.44
CA ALA A 104 12.88 -3.55 -12.39
C ALA A 104 11.38 -3.35 -12.08
N LYS A 105 10.90 -2.09 -11.98
CA LYS A 105 9.46 -1.80 -11.81
C LYS A 105 8.60 -2.37 -12.94
N ARG A 106 9.07 -2.20 -14.20
CA ARG A 106 8.36 -2.76 -15.36
C ARG A 106 8.35 -4.29 -15.35
N LEU A 107 9.46 -4.91 -14.96
CA LEU A 107 9.54 -6.37 -14.84
C LEU A 107 8.62 -6.89 -13.74
N ALA A 108 8.59 -6.22 -12.57
CA ALA A 108 7.67 -6.55 -11.48
C ALA A 108 6.20 -6.51 -11.94
N MET A 109 5.81 -5.43 -12.62
CA MET A 109 4.44 -5.30 -13.14
C MET A 109 4.08 -6.41 -14.13
N LYS A 110 4.98 -6.71 -15.09
CA LYS A 110 4.77 -7.80 -16.04
C LYS A 110 4.69 -9.16 -15.34
N SER A 111 5.54 -9.42 -14.34
CA SER A 111 5.49 -10.66 -13.54
C SER A 111 4.18 -10.81 -12.78
N ILE A 112 3.66 -9.71 -12.19
CA ILE A 112 2.35 -9.72 -11.51
C ILE A 112 1.22 -10.00 -12.51
N LEU A 113 1.22 -9.33 -13.66
CA LEU A 113 0.21 -9.55 -14.69
C LEU A 113 0.25 -10.98 -15.24
N SER A 114 1.45 -11.54 -15.46
CA SER A 114 1.62 -12.94 -15.87
C SER A 114 1.10 -13.91 -14.81
N LEU A 115 1.41 -13.66 -13.53
CA LEU A 115 0.90 -14.47 -12.41
C LEU A 115 -0.62 -14.47 -12.34
N LYS A 116 -1.24 -13.27 -12.47
CA LYS A 116 -2.71 -13.15 -12.45
C LYS A 116 -3.36 -13.75 -13.69
N ALA A 117 -2.69 -13.70 -14.84
CA ALA A 117 -3.22 -14.25 -16.08
C ALA A 117 -3.16 -15.79 -16.14
N GLN A 118 -2.25 -16.44 -15.38
CA GLN A 118 -2.18 -17.90 -15.28
C GLN A 118 -3.41 -18.50 -14.61
N ASP A 119 -3.99 -17.79 -13.63
CA ASP A 119 -5.21 -18.19 -12.95
C ASP A 119 -6.42 -17.67 -13.74
N GLU A 120 -7.38 -18.54 -14.06
CA GLU A 120 -8.56 -18.15 -14.85
C GLU A 120 -9.45 -17.16 -14.10
N ASP A 121 -9.59 -17.32 -12.79
CA ASP A 121 -10.48 -16.53 -11.94
C ASP A 121 -9.88 -15.19 -11.47
N ARG A 122 -8.56 -15.01 -11.60
CA ARG A 122 -7.88 -13.81 -11.08
C ARG A 122 -7.76 -12.66 -12.09
N LEU A 123 -7.88 -12.94 -13.35
CA LEU A 123 -7.94 -11.94 -14.43
C LEU A 123 -9.19 -12.17 -15.27
N VAL A 124 -10.21 -11.41 -14.99
CA VAL A 124 -11.50 -11.46 -15.70
C VAL A 124 -11.59 -10.25 -16.62
N VAL A 125 -11.96 -10.46 -17.87
CA VAL A 125 -12.19 -9.40 -18.85
C VAL A 125 -13.68 -9.29 -19.07
N ILE A 126 -14.23 -8.10 -18.81
CA ILE A 126 -15.64 -7.78 -18.95
C ILE A 126 -15.81 -6.75 -20.07
N GLU A 127 -16.88 -6.81 -20.80
CA GLU A 127 -17.25 -5.77 -21.77
C GLU A 127 -17.45 -4.41 -21.08
N ASP A 128 -17.23 -3.32 -21.81
CA ASP A 128 -17.42 -1.98 -21.25
C ASP A 128 -18.85 -1.80 -20.75
N PHE A 129 -19.01 -1.40 -19.52
CA PHE A 129 -20.31 -1.17 -18.89
C PHE A 129 -20.31 0.09 -18.04
N THR A 130 -21.46 0.69 -17.89
CA THR A 130 -21.68 1.82 -16.98
C THR A 130 -22.86 1.53 -16.06
N VAL A 131 -22.88 2.18 -14.88
CA VAL A 131 -23.99 2.09 -13.93
C VAL A 131 -24.71 3.42 -13.89
N GLU A 132 -25.71 3.60 -14.76
CA GLU A 132 -26.45 4.88 -14.91
C GLU A 132 -27.06 5.37 -13.59
N THR A 133 -27.51 4.45 -12.72
CA THR A 133 -28.12 4.78 -11.42
C THR A 133 -27.12 5.29 -10.41
N GLY A 134 -25.81 4.99 -10.55
CA GLY A 134 -24.75 5.27 -9.58
C GLY A 134 -24.97 4.64 -8.20
N LYS A 135 -25.84 3.60 -8.11
CA LYS A 135 -26.14 2.91 -6.85
C LYS A 135 -25.18 1.74 -6.61
N THR A 136 -24.69 1.63 -5.38
CA THR A 136 -23.83 0.53 -4.93
C THR A 136 -24.46 -0.85 -5.11
N LYS A 137 -25.77 -0.95 -4.90
CA LYS A 137 -26.52 -2.21 -5.01
C LYS A 137 -26.44 -2.83 -6.42
N ASP A 138 -26.52 -1.99 -7.45
CA ASP A 138 -26.52 -2.45 -8.84
C ASP A 138 -25.10 -2.91 -9.23
N LEU A 139 -24.06 -2.16 -8.85
CA LEU A 139 -22.68 -2.58 -9.05
C LEU A 139 -22.32 -3.84 -8.27
N ALA A 140 -22.79 -3.96 -7.01
CA ALA A 140 -22.54 -5.13 -6.20
C ALA A 140 -23.13 -6.41 -6.82
N LYS A 141 -24.32 -6.35 -7.43
CA LYS A 141 -24.90 -7.48 -8.15
C LYS A 141 -24.06 -7.93 -9.35
N ILE A 142 -23.52 -6.95 -10.11
CA ILE A 142 -22.64 -7.26 -11.25
C ILE A 142 -21.37 -7.94 -10.75
N LEU A 143 -20.74 -7.40 -9.70
CA LEU A 143 -19.51 -7.97 -9.15
C LEU A 143 -19.70 -9.36 -8.55
N GLN A 144 -20.84 -9.65 -7.91
CA GLN A 144 -21.15 -10.97 -7.35
C GLN A 144 -21.20 -12.08 -8.42
N ALA A 145 -21.46 -11.75 -9.68
CA ALA A 145 -21.40 -12.72 -10.76
C ALA A 145 -19.98 -13.21 -11.09
N PHE A 146 -18.95 -12.41 -10.72
CA PHE A 146 -17.56 -12.68 -11.06
C PHE A 146 -16.64 -12.94 -9.85
N VAL A 147 -16.94 -12.31 -8.71
CA VAL A 147 -16.06 -12.32 -7.54
C VAL A 147 -16.88 -12.55 -6.26
N GLN A 148 -16.47 -13.53 -5.45
CA GLN A 148 -17.05 -13.82 -4.15
C GLN A 148 -16.19 -13.17 -3.05
N ASP A 149 -16.58 -11.98 -2.57
CA ASP A 149 -16.02 -11.27 -1.39
C ASP A 149 -14.48 -11.06 -1.35
N GLU A 150 -13.79 -11.19 -2.48
CA GLU A 150 -12.36 -10.93 -2.58
C GLU A 150 -12.06 -9.46 -2.91
N ARG A 151 -10.84 -9.03 -2.55
CA ARG A 151 -10.36 -7.70 -2.94
C ARG A 151 -10.14 -7.66 -4.46
N THR A 152 -10.87 -6.76 -5.11
CA THR A 152 -10.91 -6.63 -6.56
C THR A 152 -10.42 -5.26 -7.00
N VAL A 153 -9.69 -5.23 -8.10
CA VAL A 153 -9.28 -4.00 -8.76
C VAL A 153 -9.97 -3.94 -10.11
N LEU A 154 -10.82 -2.93 -10.30
CA LEU A 154 -11.48 -2.67 -11.57
C LEU A 154 -10.65 -1.65 -12.36
N VAL A 155 -10.13 -2.08 -13.51
CA VAL A 155 -9.35 -1.23 -14.42
C VAL A 155 -10.28 -0.68 -15.48
N LEU A 156 -10.42 0.65 -15.53
CA LEU A 156 -11.32 1.37 -16.43
C LEU A 156 -10.53 2.05 -17.53
N LYS A 157 -11.11 2.11 -18.73
CA LYS A 157 -10.57 2.86 -19.86
C LYS A 157 -10.72 4.36 -19.63
N ASP A 158 -11.91 4.78 -19.26
CA ASP A 158 -12.27 6.18 -19.06
C ASP A 158 -12.64 6.46 -17.59
N ASP A 159 -12.61 7.74 -17.22
CA ASP A 159 -12.99 8.19 -15.88
C ASP A 159 -14.53 8.28 -15.76
N ASP A 160 -15.19 7.13 -15.58
CA ASP A 160 -16.64 7.10 -15.34
C ASP A 160 -16.96 7.49 -13.88
N ALA A 161 -17.46 8.71 -13.70
CA ALA A 161 -17.83 9.27 -12.41
C ALA A 161 -18.99 8.49 -11.74
N MET A 162 -19.94 7.97 -12.53
CA MET A 162 -21.10 7.22 -11.98
C MET A 162 -20.68 5.86 -11.48
N LEU A 163 -19.82 5.16 -12.21
CA LEU A 163 -19.27 3.88 -11.79
C LEU A 163 -18.38 4.04 -10.56
N LYS A 164 -17.51 5.04 -10.51
CA LYS A 164 -16.69 5.36 -9.33
C LYS A 164 -17.56 5.72 -8.12
N ARG A 165 -18.64 6.48 -8.31
CA ARG A 165 -19.61 6.80 -7.25
C ARG A 165 -20.27 5.54 -6.70
N ALA A 166 -20.71 4.62 -7.59
CA ALA A 166 -21.33 3.37 -7.20
C ALA A 166 -20.40 2.47 -6.37
N GLY A 167 -19.09 2.42 -6.71
CA GLY A 167 -18.13 1.55 -6.05
C GLY A 167 -17.44 2.16 -4.83
N LYS A 168 -17.52 3.47 -4.59
CA LYS A 168 -16.79 4.15 -3.51
C LYS A 168 -17.08 3.58 -2.11
N ASN A 169 -18.27 3.06 -1.88
CA ASN A 169 -18.68 2.49 -0.58
C ASN A 169 -18.39 0.98 -0.44
N ILE A 170 -17.83 0.34 -1.46
CA ILE A 170 -17.49 -1.08 -1.42
C ILE A 170 -16.03 -1.19 -0.95
N PRO A 171 -15.76 -1.71 0.28
CA PRO A 171 -14.42 -1.69 0.86
C PRO A 171 -13.44 -2.64 0.16
N THR A 172 -13.95 -3.66 -0.53
CA THR A 172 -13.16 -4.65 -1.27
C THR A 172 -12.82 -4.22 -2.69
N LEU A 173 -13.43 -3.12 -3.20
CA LEU A 173 -13.26 -2.64 -4.57
C LEU A 173 -12.33 -1.44 -4.64
N SER A 174 -11.36 -1.49 -5.55
CA SER A 174 -10.50 -0.38 -5.92
C SER A 174 -10.60 -0.09 -7.41
N PHE A 175 -10.47 1.18 -7.79
CA PHE A 175 -10.52 1.60 -9.19
C PHE A 175 -9.14 2.05 -9.67
N LEU A 176 -8.76 1.65 -10.88
CA LEU A 176 -7.62 2.17 -11.62
C LEU A 176 -8.08 2.61 -13.01
N THR A 177 -7.50 3.67 -13.53
CA THR A 177 -7.64 4.12 -14.93
C THR A 177 -6.31 3.93 -15.63
N TYR A 178 -6.32 3.59 -16.91
CA TYR A 178 -5.11 3.41 -17.74
C TYR A 178 -5.01 4.45 -18.86
#